data_8ec8baf024b26ddeea25408c3cc69a03
#
_entry.id   8ec8baf024b26ddeea25408c3cc69a03
#
_cell.length_a   1.000
_cell.length_b   1.000
_cell.length_c   1.000
_cell.angle_alpha   90.00
_cell.angle_beta   90.00
_cell.angle_gamma   90.00
#
_symmetry.space_group_name_H-M   'P 1'
#
loop_
_entity.id
_entity.type
_entity.pdbx_description
1 polymer ?
#
loop_
_entity_poly.entity_id
_entity_poly.type
_entity_poly.pdbx_seq_one_letter_code
_entity_poly.pdbx_strand_id
1 'polypeptide(L)'
;MASIYELNGRVPVLQAVPFGLQHVLAMFVANITPIIILANVAGVNAELSAALIQNCMVVAGIGTLVQLCPVWRIGSRLPIVMGISFTFLSLAIAIATTQGMGTLVGAVIVGGLVEGCLGLFPKYWTRLIPQVVAATVVTAIGFSLLPIGANSFAGGQGAADFGSATNWVIGSVTLLTCLLTQVFARGFLRSLSVLVGLAVGYILSVCMGVVDFSGLSHVEVVALPRLMPFKPEFHLDAILAIVCVFLVSATETIGDTSALCSGALGREVEQKEMGGSVACDGFLSTLAGLFGCTPITSFSQNVGLAAISKVVNRFVIATGALIMILGGLFPVVGTVLTTIPQPVLGGCTIMMFGSILFAGFGMMAKTGFSQRNMIIVSLSLSVGLGFTQATGLFAIFPKIVQTVFAENCVAVVFLLAVVLNLVLPKEIEKKA
;
A
#
# COMPACT_ATOMS: atom_id res chain seq x y z
N MET A 1 22.89 -17.80 22.00
CA MET A 1 22.18 -17.74 20.71
C MET A 1 21.33 -16.48 20.74
N ALA A 2 21.32 -15.71 19.65
CA ALA A 2 20.48 -14.52 19.58
C ALA A 2 19.00 -14.90 19.60
N SER A 3 18.19 -14.11 20.30
CA SER A 3 16.74 -14.32 20.39
C SER A 3 16.03 -13.69 19.18
N ILE A 4 14.90 -14.25 18.76
CA ILE A 4 14.00 -13.64 17.76
C ILE A 4 13.46 -12.27 18.22
N TYR A 5 13.56 -11.97 19.51
CA TYR A 5 13.14 -10.71 20.14
C TYR A 5 14.26 -9.65 20.20
N GLU A 6 15.47 -10.00 19.78
CA GLU A 6 16.61 -9.08 19.70
C GLU A 6 16.80 -8.61 18.26
N LEU A 7 17.04 -7.33 18.06
CA LEU A 7 17.18 -6.71 16.73
C LEU A 7 18.32 -7.35 15.91
N ASN A 8 19.44 -7.64 16.57
CA ASN A 8 20.67 -8.13 15.95
C ASN A 8 21.01 -9.55 16.41
N GLY A 9 21.70 -10.28 15.55
CA GLY A 9 22.15 -11.62 15.84
C GLY A 9 21.57 -12.65 14.88
N ARG A 10 22.27 -13.78 14.75
CA ARG A 10 21.82 -14.90 13.91
C ARG A 10 20.99 -15.88 14.76
N VAL A 11 19.76 -16.07 14.33
CA VAL A 11 18.86 -17.08 14.87
C VAL A 11 19.03 -18.35 14.01
N PRO A 12 18.87 -19.57 14.55
CA PRO A 12 18.86 -20.78 13.74
C PRO A 12 17.83 -20.68 12.61
N VAL A 13 18.21 -21.08 11.39
CA VAL A 13 17.35 -20.98 10.19
C VAL A 13 16.00 -21.68 10.41
N LEU A 14 16.03 -22.85 11.04
CA LEU A 14 14.80 -23.62 11.34
C LEU A 14 13.80 -22.86 12.23
N GLN A 15 14.30 -21.94 13.07
CA GLN A 15 13.46 -21.06 13.89
C GLN A 15 13.12 -19.76 13.16
N ALA A 16 14.02 -19.23 12.32
CA ALA A 16 13.82 -17.98 11.60
C ALA A 16 12.76 -18.09 10.49
N VAL A 17 12.77 -19.17 9.72
CA VAL A 17 11.91 -19.39 8.56
C VAL A 17 10.41 -19.36 8.92
N PRO A 18 9.89 -20.04 9.96
CA PRO A 18 8.48 -19.96 10.32
C PRO A 18 8.02 -18.54 10.67
N PHE A 19 8.82 -17.78 11.42
CA PHE A 19 8.50 -16.40 11.77
C PHE A 19 8.66 -15.44 10.59
N GLY A 20 9.65 -15.65 9.71
CA GLY A 20 9.77 -14.92 8.46
C GLY A 20 8.56 -15.16 7.53
N LEU A 21 8.16 -16.42 7.38
CA LEU A 21 6.95 -16.80 6.64
C LEU A 21 5.69 -16.16 7.25
N GLN A 22 5.60 -16.05 8.57
CA GLN A 22 4.51 -15.36 9.25
C GLN A 22 4.37 -13.91 8.77
N HIS A 23 5.46 -13.17 8.66
CA HIS A 23 5.45 -11.80 8.16
C HIS A 23 5.04 -11.72 6.68
N VAL A 24 5.48 -12.67 5.86
CA VAL A 24 5.07 -12.76 4.45
C VAL A 24 3.57 -13.03 4.33
N LEU A 25 3.05 -14.03 5.03
CA LEU A 25 1.64 -14.41 4.96
C LEU A 25 0.71 -13.28 5.45
N ALA A 26 1.14 -12.49 6.45
CA ALA A 26 0.36 -11.37 6.98
C ALA A 26 0.19 -10.24 5.94
N MET A 27 1.18 -10.00 5.08
CA MET A 27 1.15 -8.96 4.07
C MET A 27 0.80 -9.46 2.66
N PHE A 28 0.80 -10.76 2.43
CA PHE A 28 0.77 -11.37 1.10
C PHE A 28 -0.39 -10.83 0.25
N VAL A 29 -1.62 -10.92 0.77
CA VAL A 29 -2.81 -10.45 0.07
C VAL A 29 -2.74 -8.95 -0.19
N ALA A 30 -2.33 -8.17 0.80
CA ALA A 30 -2.22 -6.72 0.70
C ALA A 30 -1.16 -6.28 -0.34
N ASN A 31 -0.09 -7.05 -0.49
CA ASN A 31 0.97 -6.75 -1.46
C ASN A 31 0.54 -7.00 -2.91
N ILE A 32 -0.22 -8.06 -3.18
CA ILE A 32 -0.59 -8.44 -4.55
C ILE A 32 -1.88 -7.76 -5.03
N THR A 33 -2.81 -7.47 -4.13
CA THR A 33 -4.15 -6.96 -4.48
C THR A 33 -4.11 -5.66 -5.29
N PRO A 34 -3.32 -4.63 -4.97
CA PRO A 34 -3.28 -3.40 -5.77
C PRO A 34 -2.88 -3.67 -7.22
N ILE A 35 -1.93 -4.57 -7.44
CA ILE A 35 -1.48 -4.95 -8.79
C ILE A 35 -2.57 -5.68 -9.56
N ILE A 36 -3.28 -6.61 -8.92
CA ILE A 36 -4.38 -7.35 -9.55
C ILE A 36 -5.52 -6.40 -9.93
N ILE A 37 -5.92 -5.51 -9.03
CA ILE A 37 -6.99 -4.52 -9.29
C ILE A 37 -6.58 -3.59 -10.43
N LEU A 38 -5.36 -3.03 -10.38
CA LEU A 38 -4.86 -2.14 -11.41
C LEU A 38 -4.80 -2.83 -12.78
N ALA A 39 -4.23 -4.05 -12.84
CA ALA A 39 -4.11 -4.81 -14.07
C ALA A 39 -5.48 -5.10 -14.70
N ASN A 40 -6.47 -5.47 -13.89
CA ASN A 40 -7.82 -5.74 -14.36
C ASN A 40 -8.50 -4.47 -14.90
N VAL A 41 -8.45 -3.36 -14.16
CA VAL A 41 -9.07 -2.10 -14.59
C VAL A 41 -8.36 -1.50 -15.81
N ALA A 42 -7.04 -1.65 -15.92
CA ALA A 42 -6.25 -1.22 -17.07
C ALA A 42 -6.35 -2.16 -18.28
N GLY A 43 -7.08 -3.28 -18.17
CA GLY A 43 -7.24 -4.24 -19.27
C GLY A 43 -5.97 -4.99 -19.64
N VAL A 44 -5.06 -5.18 -18.69
CA VAL A 44 -3.81 -5.92 -18.90
C VAL A 44 -4.14 -7.42 -19.07
N ASN A 45 -3.52 -8.08 -20.06
CA ASN A 45 -3.75 -9.49 -20.29
C ASN A 45 -3.23 -10.38 -19.13
N ALA A 46 -3.74 -11.61 -19.04
CA ALA A 46 -3.47 -12.52 -17.91
C ALA A 46 -1.99 -12.86 -17.76
N GLU A 47 -1.25 -13.06 -18.88
CA GLU A 47 0.19 -13.37 -18.85
C GLU A 47 0.99 -12.21 -18.24
N LEU A 48 0.74 -10.99 -18.69
CA LEU A 48 1.43 -9.82 -18.18
C LEU A 48 1.01 -9.49 -16.75
N SER A 49 -0.27 -9.71 -16.38
CA SER A 49 -0.75 -9.57 -15.01
C SER A 49 -0.03 -10.53 -14.07
N ALA A 50 0.17 -11.80 -14.46
CA ALA A 50 0.95 -12.76 -13.70
C ALA A 50 2.41 -12.31 -13.54
N ALA A 51 3.02 -11.78 -14.61
CA ALA A 51 4.38 -11.23 -14.55
C ALA A 51 4.48 -10.01 -13.61
N LEU A 52 3.47 -9.13 -13.59
CA LEU A 52 3.43 -8.00 -12.65
C LEU A 52 3.31 -8.47 -11.19
N ILE A 53 2.53 -9.52 -10.92
CA ILE A 53 2.44 -10.13 -9.59
C ILE A 53 3.80 -10.71 -9.15
N GLN A 54 4.51 -11.41 -10.05
CA GLN A 54 5.87 -11.87 -9.78
C GLN A 54 6.80 -10.71 -9.47
N ASN A 55 6.79 -9.68 -10.31
CA ASN A 55 7.60 -8.48 -10.16
C ASN A 55 7.36 -7.82 -8.80
N CYS A 56 6.10 -7.65 -8.38
CA CYS A 56 5.78 -7.02 -7.10
C CYS A 56 6.30 -7.83 -5.90
N MET A 57 6.25 -9.17 -5.95
CA MET A 57 6.81 -10.02 -4.90
C MET A 57 8.33 -9.87 -4.81
N VAL A 58 9.02 -9.88 -5.95
CA VAL A 58 10.49 -9.73 -6.00
C VAL A 58 10.91 -8.35 -5.50
N VAL A 59 10.26 -7.28 -5.98
CA VAL A 59 10.59 -5.90 -5.60
C VAL A 59 10.31 -5.66 -4.11
N ALA A 60 9.20 -6.16 -3.59
CA ALA A 60 8.88 -6.07 -2.16
C ALA A 60 9.92 -6.81 -1.29
N GLY A 61 10.37 -8.00 -1.73
CA GLY A 61 11.44 -8.74 -1.07
C GLY A 61 12.79 -8.00 -1.11
N ILE A 62 13.18 -7.45 -2.26
CA ILE A 62 14.40 -6.64 -2.40
C ILE A 62 14.30 -5.39 -1.51
N GLY A 63 13.17 -4.67 -1.53
CA GLY A 63 12.92 -3.50 -0.69
C GLY A 63 13.09 -3.82 0.79
N THR A 64 12.50 -4.93 1.24
CA THR A 64 12.64 -5.41 2.61
C THR A 64 14.11 -5.71 2.96
N LEU A 65 14.88 -6.35 2.08
CA LEU A 65 16.31 -6.60 2.30
C LEU A 65 17.12 -5.31 2.39
N VAL A 66 16.82 -4.31 1.56
CA VAL A 66 17.49 -3.00 1.59
C VAL A 66 17.15 -2.25 2.88
N GLN A 67 15.91 -2.33 3.38
CA GLN A 67 15.54 -1.78 4.69
C GLN A 67 16.36 -2.39 5.83
N LEU A 68 16.57 -3.71 5.81
CA LEU A 68 17.32 -4.46 6.80
C LEU A 68 18.83 -4.24 6.71
N CYS A 69 19.36 -4.19 5.49
CA CYS A 69 20.76 -4.09 5.15
C CYS A 69 21.00 -2.87 4.26
N PRO A 70 21.08 -1.66 4.84
CA PRO A 70 21.17 -0.43 4.07
C PRO A 70 22.33 -0.40 3.10
N VAL A 71 22.07 0.14 1.92
CA VAL A 71 23.09 0.50 0.95
C VAL A 71 23.33 2.01 1.09
N TRP A 72 24.49 2.39 1.60
CA TRP A 72 24.86 3.76 1.94
C TRP A 72 23.85 4.38 2.93
N ARG A 73 22.99 5.31 2.52
CA ARG A 73 21.95 5.97 3.34
C ARG A 73 20.54 5.50 3.01
N ILE A 74 20.39 4.52 2.15
CA ILE A 74 19.12 3.94 1.71
C ILE A 74 18.83 2.72 2.58
N GLY A 75 17.79 2.77 3.38
CA GLY A 75 17.42 1.76 4.37
C GLY A 75 17.60 2.22 5.82
N SER A 76 16.79 1.70 6.71
CA SER A 76 16.71 2.12 8.12
C SER A 76 17.47 1.22 9.09
N ARG A 77 17.90 0.04 8.69
CA ARG A 77 18.38 -1.06 9.55
C ARG A 77 17.32 -1.60 10.52
N LEU A 78 16.06 -1.32 10.28
CA LEU A 78 14.94 -1.79 11.08
C LEU A 78 14.23 -2.97 10.41
N PRO A 79 13.52 -3.82 11.17
CA PRO A 79 12.77 -4.95 10.64
C PRO A 79 11.44 -4.48 9.99
N ILE A 80 11.55 -3.58 9.02
CA ILE A 80 10.43 -3.07 8.24
C ILE A 80 10.25 -3.96 7.02
N VAL A 81 9.05 -4.49 6.85
CA VAL A 81 8.65 -5.22 5.66
C VAL A 81 8.06 -4.23 4.67
N MET A 82 8.47 -4.34 3.40
CA MET A 82 8.01 -3.47 2.33
C MET A 82 7.10 -4.20 1.35
N GLY A 83 6.17 -3.49 0.76
CA GLY A 83 5.30 -4.03 -0.27
C GLY A 83 4.55 -2.93 -1.02
N ILE A 84 3.73 -3.32 -2.00
CA ILE A 84 2.97 -2.41 -2.85
C ILE A 84 2.02 -1.55 -2.01
N SER A 85 2.08 -0.25 -2.22
CA SER A 85 1.29 0.74 -1.48
C SER A 85 -0.11 0.91 -2.05
N PHE A 86 -1.13 0.84 -1.20
CA PHE A 86 -2.51 1.21 -1.55
C PHE A 86 -2.71 2.71 -1.71
N THR A 87 -1.84 3.52 -1.13
CA THR A 87 -1.88 4.99 -1.17
C THR A 87 -1.91 5.53 -2.59
N PHE A 88 -1.27 4.83 -3.52
CA PHE A 88 -1.20 5.21 -4.93
C PHE A 88 -2.31 4.60 -5.78
N LEU A 89 -3.08 3.63 -5.28
CA LEU A 89 -3.95 2.80 -6.12
C LEU A 89 -5.01 3.61 -6.88
N SER A 90 -5.71 4.53 -6.24
CA SER A 90 -6.77 5.33 -6.89
C SER A 90 -6.21 6.20 -8.02
N LEU A 91 -5.08 6.89 -7.77
CA LEU A 91 -4.42 7.69 -8.78
C LEU A 91 -3.78 6.83 -9.88
N ALA A 92 -3.19 5.68 -9.52
CA ALA A 92 -2.64 4.74 -10.50
C ALA A 92 -3.71 4.23 -11.46
N ILE A 93 -4.90 3.91 -10.97
CA ILE A 93 -6.06 3.54 -11.80
C ILE A 93 -6.44 4.70 -12.74
N ALA A 94 -6.58 5.91 -12.21
CA ALA A 94 -6.93 7.09 -13.01
C ALA A 94 -5.92 7.33 -14.14
N ILE A 95 -4.62 7.33 -13.85
CA ILE A 95 -3.56 7.51 -14.86
C ILE A 95 -3.55 6.35 -15.86
N ALA A 96 -3.61 5.10 -15.39
CA ALA A 96 -3.55 3.93 -16.27
C ALA A 96 -4.73 3.87 -17.25
N THR A 97 -5.93 4.27 -16.81
CA THR A 97 -7.14 4.26 -17.65
C THR A 97 -7.22 5.44 -18.61
N THR A 98 -6.73 6.62 -18.23
CA THR A 98 -6.83 7.84 -19.05
C THR A 98 -5.62 8.08 -19.94
N GLN A 99 -4.41 7.73 -19.48
CA GLN A 99 -3.15 8.01 -20.14
C GLN A 99 -2.31 6.76 -20.44
N GLY A 100 -2.67 5.61 -19.90
CA GLY A 100 -2.02 4.32 -20.11
C GLY A 100 -0.96 3.95 -19.07
N MET A 101 -0.60 2.66 -19.06
CA MET A 101 0.38 2.09 -18.12
C MET A 101 1.80 2.66 -18.31
N GLY A 102 2.18 3.06 -19.52
CA GLY A 102 3.49 3.68 -19.79
C GLY A 102 3.67 5.01 -19.05
N THR A 103 2.64 5.85 -19.05
CA THR A 103 2.61 7.12 -18.31
C THR A 103 2.68 6.88 -16.79
N LEU A 104 1.93 5.91 -16.28
CA LEU A 104 2.00 5.55 -14.86
C LEU A 104 3.42 5.14 -14.47
N VAL A 105 4.05 4.25 -15.23
CA VAL A 105 5.43 3.79 -14.98
C VAL A 105 6.42 4.96 -15.00
N GLY A 106 6.33 5.84 -15.99
CA GLY A 106 7.18 7.03 -16.06
C GLY A 106 7.00 7.95 -14.85
N ALA A 107 5.76 8.17 -14.44
CA ALA A 107 5.45 8.99 -13.25
C ALA A 107 5.97 8.35 -11.95
N VAL A 108 5.83 7.03 -11.78
CA VAL A 108 6.34 6.28 -10.62
C VAL A 108 7.86 6.36 -10.54
N ILE A 109 8.57 6.20 -11.65
CA ILE A 109 10.04 6.31 -11.70
C ILE A 109 10.49 7.69 -11.21
N VAL A 110 9.92 8.76 -11.73
CA VAL A 110 10.30 10.12 -11.35
C VAL A 110 9.88 10.45 -9.92
N GLY A 111 8.65 10.09 -9.55
CA GLY A 111 8.14 10.32 -8.19
C GLY A 111 8.96 9.60 -7.12
N GLY A 112 9.35 8.35 -7.40
CA GLY A 112 10.22 7.58 -6.51
C GLY A 112 11.61 8.20 -6.34
N LEU A 113 12.21 8.73 -7.42
CA LEU A 113 13.47 9.49 -7.32
C LEU A 113 13.31 10.73 -6.45
N VAL A 114 12.22 11.46 -6.57
CA VAL A 114 11.94 12.64 -5.74
C VAL A 114 11.82 12.25 -4.27
N GLU A 115 11.01 11.23 -3.93
CA GLU A 115 10.87 10.75 -2.55
C GLU A 115 12.20 10.22 -2.01
N GLY A 116 12.93 9.43 -2.79
CA GLY A 116 14.25 8.93 -2.41
C GLY A 116 15.23 10.05 -2.05
N CYS A 117 15.26 11.11 -2.86
CA CYS A 117 16.05 12.31 -2.58
C CYS A 117 15.57 13.03 -1.31
N LEU A 118 14.25 13.14 -1.08
CA LEU A 118 13.70 13.71 0.15
C LEU A 118 14.14 12.92 1.38
N GLY A 119 14.14 11.60 1.32
CA GLY A 119 14.60 10.73 2.39
C GLY A 119 16.06 10.96 2.79
N LEU A 120 16.93 11.41 1.87
CA LEU A 120 18.32 11.77 2.17
C LEU A 120 18.44 13.04 3.02
N PHE A 121 17.41 13.91 3.03
CA PHE A 121 17.39 15.20 3.71
C PHE A 121 16.16 15.38 4.63
N PRO A 122 15.85 14.43 5.56
CA PRO A 122 14.62 14.45 6.34
C PRO A 122 14.45 15.70 7.20
N LYS A 123 15.56 16.29 7.65
CA LYS A 123 15.59 17.47 8.56
C LYS A 123 14.83 18.68 8.00
N TYR A 124 14.79 18.84 6.68
CA TYR A 124 14.26 20.07 6.06
C TYR A 124 12.74 20.02 5.84
N TRP A 125 12.16 18.87 5.52
CA TRP A 125 10.78 18.79 5.12
C TRP A 125 9.84 18.15 6.16
N THR A 126 10.34 17.35 7.10
CA THR A 126 9.51 16.75 8.16
C THR A 126 8.77 17.78 9.02
N ARG A 127 9.28 19.01 9.11
CA ARG A 127 8.62 20.11 9.81
C ARG A 127 7.37 20.62 9.10
N LEU A 128 7.24 20.42 7.79
CA LEU A 128 6.10 20.88 6.99
C LEU A 128 4.87 19.97 7.17
N ILE A 129 5.09 18.74 7.62
CA ILE A 129 4.04 17.73 7.69
C ILE A 129 3.87 17.26 9.14
N PRO A 130 3.15 18.03 9.95
CA PRO A 130 2.84 17.63 11.32
C PRO A 130 1.83 16.49 11.33
N GLN A 131 1.71 15.85 12.48
CA GLN A 131 0.91 14.64 12.67
C GLN A 131 -0.58 14.82 12.28
N VAL A 132 -1.15 16.04 12.45
CA VAL A 132 -2.53 16.32 12.01
C VAL A 132 -2.69 16.23 10.49
N VAL A 133 -1.71 16.72 9.73
CA VAL A 133 -1.72 16.62 8.25
C VAL A 133 -1.64 15.16 7.83
N ALA A 134 -0.69 14.41 8.37
CA ALA A 134 -0.56 12.97 8.09
C ALA A 134 -1.85 12.20 8.40
N ALA A 135 -2.44 12.41 9.57
CA ALA A 135 -3.70 11.78 9.98
C ALA A 135 -4.85 12.09 9.01
N THR A 136 -4.98 13.37 8.59
CA THR A 136 -6.01 13.80 7.64
C THR A 136 -5.86 13.09 6.31
N VAL A 137 -4.63 12.96 5.84
CA VAL A 137 -4.34 12.35 4.55
C VAL A 137 -4.55 10.84 4.56
N VAL A 138 -4.09 10.13 5.60
CA VAL A 138 -4.35 8.68 5.75
C VAL A 138 -5.85 8.39 5.77
N THR A 139 -6.63 9.26 6.43
CA THR A 139 -8.11 9.17 6.40
C THR A 139 -8.66 9.35 4.99
N ALA A 140 -8.16 10.33 4.25
CA ALA A 140 -8.57 10.56 2.86
C ALA A 140 -8.23 9.36 1.95
N ILE A 141 -7.07 8.74 2.12
CA ILE A 141 -6.68 7.51 1.42
C ILE A 141 -7.72 6.42 1.70
N GLY A 142 -8.05 6.17 2.97
CA GLY A 142 -9.07 5.19 3.33
C GLY A 142 -10.39 5.44 2.61
N PHE A 143 -10.89 6.68 2.61
CA PHE A 143 -12.13 7.04 1.90
C PHE A 143 -12.02 6.86 0.38
N SER A 144 -10.90 7.21 -0.24
CA SER A 144 -10.71 7.08 -1.70
C SER A 144 -10.70 5.62 -2.18
N LEU A 145 -10.38 4.70 -1.31
CA LEU A 145 -10.30 3.26 -1.63
C LEU A 145 -11.64 2.54 -1.47
N LEU A 146 -12.61 3.07 -0.70
CA LEU A 146 -13.89 2.40 -0.45
C LEU A 146 -14.67 2.10 -1.74
N PRO A 147 -14.80 3.02 -2.72
CA PRO A 147 -15.47 2.72 -3.99
C PRO A 147 -14.76 1.61 -4.78
N ILE A 148 -13.42 1.55 -4.73
CA ILE A 148 -12.63 0.51 -5.42
C ILE A 148 -12.94 -0.86 -4.82
N GLY A 149 -12.98 -0.96 -3.48
CA GLY A 149 -13.36 -2.19 -2.79
C GLY A 149 -14.79 -2.64 -3.12
N ALA A 150 -15.73 -1.70 -3.13
CA ALA A 150 -17.13 -1.97 -3.48
C ALA A 150 -17.29 -2.43 -4.94
N ASN A 151 -16.60 -1.78 -5.88
CA ASN A 151 -16.61 -2.20 -7.29
C ASN A 151 -16.02 -3.60 -7.47
N SER A 152 -14.91 -3.93 -6.81
CA SER A 152 -14.34 -5.28 -6.84
C SER A 152 -15.29 -6.30 -6.22
N PHE A 153 -15.95 -5.97 -5.10
CA PHE A 153 -16.95 -6.82 -4.46
C PHE A 153 -18.12 -7.16 -5.39
N ALA A 154 -18.53 -6.19 -6.20
CA ALA A 154 -19.62 -6.39 -7.17
C ALA A 154 -19.20 -7.15 -8.44
N GLY A 155 -17.92 -7.52 -8.60
CA GLY A 155 -17.42 -8.26 -9.76
C GLY A 155 -16.39 -7.53 -10.62
N GLY A 156 -16.08 -6.26 -10.29
CA GLY A 156 -15.18 -5.39 -11.04
C GLY A 156 -15.93 -4.39 -11.93
N GLN A 157 -15.40 -3.19 -12.03
CA GLN A 157 -16.02 -2.13 -12.81
C GLN A 157 -16.12 -2.51 -14.29
N GLY A 158 -17.33 -2.44 -14.85
CA GLY A 158 -17.59 -2.76 -16.26
C GLY A 158 -17.75 -4.26 -16.57
N ALA A 159 -17.71 -5.13 -15.56
CA ALA A 159 -17.98 -6.55 -15.76
C ALA A 159 -19.45 -6.81 -16.16
N ALA A 160 -19.67 -7.75 -17.08
CA ALA A 160 -21.01 -8.08 -17.56
C ALA A 160 -21.93 -8.62 -16.45
N ASP A 161 -21.35 -9.27 -15.44
CA ASP A 161 -22.02 -9.84 -14.28
C ASP A 161 -21.96 -8.94 -13.03
N PHE A 162 -21.64 -7.65 -13.21
CA PHE A 162 -21.52 -6.68 -12.12
C PHE A 162 -22.80 -6.67 -11.26
N GLY A 163 -22.63 -6.83 -9.95
CA GLY A 163 -23.73 -6.87 -8.98
C GLY A 163 -24.58 -8.15 -9.01
N SER A 164 -24.13 -9.21 -9.71
CA SER A 164 -24.84 -10.49 -9.76
C SER A 164 -24.96 -11.14 -8.38
N ALA A 165 -25.95 -12.02 -8.21
CA ALA A 165 -26.14 -12.80 -6.97
C ALA A 165 -24.90 -13.64 -6.65
N THR A 166 -24.23 -14.19 -7.66
CA THR A 166 -22.97 -14.95 -7.52
C THR A 166 -21.89 -14.10 -6.88
N ASN A 167 -21.68 -12.88 -7.39
CA ASN A 167 -20.68 -11.94 -6.87
C ASN A 167 -21.01 -11.53 -5.42
N TRP A 168 -22.29 -11.30 -5.12
CA TRP A 168 -22.73 -11.00 -3.75
C TRP A 168 -22.46 -12.15 -2.78
N VAL A 169 -22.73 -13.39 -3.18
CA VAL A 169 -22.47 -14.57 -2.33
C VAL A 169 -20.99 -14.72 -2.07
N ILE A 170 -20.15 -14.71 -3.10
CA ILE A 170 -18.70 -14.87 -2.98
C ILE A 170 -18.10 -13.74 -2.12
N GLY A 171 -18.42 -12.48 -2.45
CA GLY A 171 -17.91 -11.32 -1.72
C GLY A 171 -18.34 -11.32 -0.26
N SER A 172 -19.62 -11.63 0.03
CA SER A 172 -20.15 -11.68 1.40
C SER A 172 -19.51 -12.80 2.23
N VAL A 173 -19.38 -14.01 1.67
CA VAL A 173 -18.73 -15.13 2.39
C VAL A 173 -17.26 -14.80 2.67
N THR A 174 -16.56 -14.21 1.71
CA THR A 174 -15.18 -13.77 1.88
C THR A 174 -15.05 -12.73 3.01
N LEU A 175 -15.87 -11.67 2.95
CA LEU A 175 -15.87 -10.60 3.95
C LEU A 175 -16.24 -11.11 5.35
N LEU A 176 -17.29 -11.94 5.45
CA LEU A 176 -17.68 -12.55 6.71
C LEU A 176 -16.59 -13.44 7.28
N THR A 177 -15.90 -14.21 6.44
CA THR A 177 -14.78 -15.04 6.89
C THR A 177 -13.62 -14.18 7.41
N CYS A 178 -13.27 -13.09 6.72
CA CYS A 178 -12.27 -12.13 7.21
C CYS A 178 -12.69 -11.58 8.58
N LEU A 179 -13.94 -11.13 8.70
CA LEU A 179 -14.49 -10.55 9.95
C LEU A 179 -14.48 -11.58 11.09
N LEU A 180 -15.03 -12.77 10.86
CA LEU A 180 -15.10 -13.82 11.90
C LEU A 180 -13.70 -14.23 12.36
N THR A 181 -12.75 -14.38 11.42
CA THR A 181 -11.36 -14.68 11.76
C THR A 181 -10.73 -13.52 12.56
N GLN A 182 -10.97 -12.27 12.16
CA GLN A 182 -10.45 -11.10 12.87
C GLN A 182 -11.00 -10.98 14.31
N VAL A 183 -12.25 -11.36 14.53
CA VAL A 183 -12.92 -11.23 15.83
C VAL A 183 -12.62 -12.41 16.76
N PHE A 184 -12.76 -13.63 16.25
CA PHE A 184 -12.71 -14.83 17.09
C PHE A 184 -11.35 -15.52 17.15
N ALA A 185 -10.49 -15.34 16.13
CA ALA A 185 -9.15 -15.91 16.16
C ALA A 185 -8.23 -15.15 17.14
N ARG A 186 -7.22 -15.86 17.65
CA ARG A 186 -6.24 -15.33 18.60
C ARG A 186 -4.82 -15.44 18.02
N GLY A 187 -3.94 -14.59 18.52
CA GLY A 187 -2.53 -14.61 18.18
C GLY A 187 -2.30 -14.45 16.66
N PHE A 188 -1.46 -15.29 16.10
CA PHE A 188 -1.06 -15.22 14.69
C PHE A 188 -2.21 -15.41 13.70
N LEU A 189 -3.15 -16.31 13.97
CA LEU A 189 -4.28 -16.57 13.07
C LEU A 189 -5.13 -15.30 12.84
N ARG A 190 -5.25 -14.42 13.85
CA ARG A 190 -5.92 -13.13 13.72
C ARG A 190 -5.24 -12.23 12.67
N SER A 191 -3.92 -12.24 12.62
CA SER A 191 -3.14 -11.47 11.62
C SER A 191 -3.32 -12.00 10.19
N LEU A 192 -3.74 -13.26 10.03
CA LEU A 192 -4.03 -13.90 8.75
C LEU A 192 -5.48 -13.79 8.31
N SER A 193 -6.32 -13.00 8.99
CA SER A 193 -7.77 -12.93 8.73
C SER A 193 -8.09 -12.70 7.24
N VAL A 194 -7.38 -11.80 6.58
CA VAL A 194 -7.57 -11.50 5.16
C VAL A 194 -7.14 -12.68 4.26
N LEU A 195 -6.03 -13.34 4.60
CA LEU A 195 -5.57 -14.52 3.85
C LEU A 195 -6.54 -15.70 4.01
N VAL A 196 -7.07 -15.93 5.21
CA VAL A 196 -8.08 -16.97 5.45
C VAL A 196 -9.36 -16.65 4.66
N GLY A 197 -9.81 -15.40 4.67
CA GLY A 197 -10.96 -14.97 3.87
C GLY A 197 -10.74 -15.18 2.38
N LEU A 198 -9.56 -14.80 1.86
CA LEU A 198 -9.20 -15.04 0.46
C LEU A 198 -9.23 -16.53 0.12
N ALA A 199 -8.64 -17.38 0.96
CA ALA A 199 -8.62 -18.83 0.72
C ALA A 199 -10.03 -19.43 0.69
N VAL A 200 -10.88 -19.08 1.66
CA VAL A 200 -12.27 -19.57 1.71
C VAL A 200 -13.09 -19.05 0.54
N GLY A 201 -12.99 -17.76 0.21
CA GLY A 201 -13.66 -17.15 -0.93
C GLY A 201 -13.22 -17.76 -2.26
N TYR A 202 -11.92 -18.05 -2.42
CA TYR A 202 -11.39 -18.70 -3.60
C TYR A 202 -11.87 -20.14 -3.73
N ILE A 203 -11.84 -20.94 -2.65
CA ILE A 203 -12.39 -22.31 -2.63
C ILE A 203 -13.86 -22.29 -3.00
N LEU A 204 -14.66 -21.37 -2.43
CA LEU A 204 -16.07 -21.21 -2.78
C LEU A 204 -16.25 -20.92 -4.29
N SER A 205 -15.43 -20.02 -4.83
CA SER A 205 -15.48 -19.66 -6.26
C SER A 205 -15.14 -20.84 -7.17
N VAL A 206 -14.18 -21.69 -6.77
CA VAL A 206 -13.86 -22.95 -7.47
C VAL A 206 -15.06 -23.90 -7.42
N CYS A 207 -15.69 -24.09 -6.26
CA CYS A 207 -16.87 -24.94 -6.11
C CYS A 207 -18.08 -24.43 -6.93
N MET A 208 -18.19 -23.11 -7.13
CA MET A 208 -19.24 -22.49 -7.95
C MET A 208 -18.91 -22.50 -9.45
N GLY A 209 -17.72 -22.97 -9.86
CA GLY A 209 -17.30 -23.04 -11.26
C GLY A 209 -17.00 -21.68 -11.91
N VAL A 210 -16.70 -20.66 -11.11
CA VAL A 210 -16.42 -19.29 -11.60
C VAL A 210 -14.95 -19.11 -11.98
N VAL A 211 -14.06 -20.01 -11.50
CA VAL A 211 -12.61 -19.90 -11.71
C VAL A 211 -12.19 -20.59 -13.00
N ASP A 212 -11.47 -19.87 -13.86
CA ASP A 212 -10.88 -20.41 -15.08
C ASP A 212 -9.42 -20.79 -14.85
N PHE A 213 -9.10 -22.07 -14.99
CA PHE A 213 -7.76 -22.64 -14.85
C PHE A 213 -7.02 -22.83 -16.18
N SER A 214 -7.61 -22.41 -17.32
CA SER A 214 -7.02 -22.63 -18.65
C SER A 214 -5.62 -22.06 -18.80
N GLY A 215 -5.33 -20.94 -18.14
CA GLY A 215 -4.01 -20.31 -18.13
C GLY A 215 -2.89 -21.09 -17.46
N LEU A 216 -3.21 -22.14 -16.67
CA LEU A 216 -2.19 -22.92 -15.95
C LEU A 216 -1.51 -24.00 -16.81
N SER A 217 -2.05 -24.32 -17.97
CA SER A 217 -1.57 -25.46 -18.80
C SER A 217 -0.21 -25.22 -19.46
N HIS A 218 0.27 -23.99 -19.56
CA HIS A 218 1.50 -23.63 -20.28
C HIS A 218 2.44 -22.72 -19.47
N VAL A 219 2.45 -22.85 -18.15
CA VAL A 219 3.26 -22.00 -17.28
C VAL A 219 4.65 -22.58 -17.13
N GLU A 220 5.69 -21.74 -17.33
CA GLU A 220 7.08 -22.09 -17.05
C GLU A 220 7.28 -22.37 -15.56
N VAL A 221 8.20 -23.27 -15.20
CA VAL A 221 8.47 -23.61 -13.80
C VAL A 221 9.15 -22.44 -13.08
N VAL A 222 10.11 -21.79 -13.74
CA VAL A 222 10.87 -20.66 -13.21
C VAL A 222 11.02 -19.59 -14.29
N ALA A 223 10.72 -18.36 -13.96
CA ALA A 223 10.96 -17.21 -14.84
C ALA A 223 11.59 -16.05 -14.06
N LEU A 224 12.43 -15.29 -14.74
CA LEU A 224 12.99 -14.07 -14.17
C LEU A 224 11.94 -12.93 -14.21
N PRO A 225 12.00 -12.00 -13.24
CA PRO A 225 11.16 -10.82 -13.24
C PRO A 225 11.29 -10.05 -14.55
N ARG A 226 10.16 -9.64 -15.12
CA ARG A 226 10.12 -8.96 -16.42
C ARG A 226 10.44 -7.48 -16.24
N LEU A 227 11.63 -7.08 -16.71
CA LEU A 227 12.04 -5.68 -16.68
C LEU A 227 11.34 -4.90 -17.79
N MET A 228 10.88 -3.68 -17.48
CA MET A 228 10.23 -2.74 -18.40
C MET A 228 9.09 -3.37 -19.22
N PRO A 229 8.09 -3.99 -18.57
CA PRO A 229 6.95 -4.58 -19.27
C PRO A 229 6.13 -3.53 -20.02
N PHE A 230 6.21 -2.27 -19.60
CA PHE A 230 5.65 -1.10 -20.27
C PHE A 230 6.76 -0.11 -20.57
N LYS A 231 6.73 0.51 -21.75
CA LYS A 231 7.66 1.57 -22.12
C LYS A 231 7.32 2.82 -21.29
N PRO A 232 8.27 3.36 -20.50
CA PRO A 232 8.00 4.56 -19.70
C PRO A 232 7.70 5.76 -20.60
N GLU A 233 6.63 6.50 -20.28
CA GLU A 233 6.25 7.76 -20.90
C GLU A 233 6.21 8.84 -19.83
N PHE A 234 6.75 10.02 -20.12
CA PHE A 234 6.92 11.08 -19.13
C PHE A 234 5.97 12.24 -19.43
N HIS A 235 4.84 12.28 -18.70
CA HIS A 235 3.85 13.34 -18.77
C HIS A 235 3.90 14.16 -17.49
N LEU A 236 4.08 15.48 -17.61
CA LEU A 236 4.30 16.35 -16.44
C LEU A 236 3.13 16.36 -15.47
N ASP A 237 1.90 16.30 -15.95
CA ASP A 237 0.68 16.25 -15.14
C ASP A 237 0.61 14.99 -14.29
N ALA A 238 0.87 13.82 -14.87
CA ALA A 238 0.92 12.55 -14.15
C ALA A 238 2.08 12.52 -13.14
N ILE A 239 3.26 13.04 -13.52
CA ILE A 239 4.44 13.13 -12.64
C ILE A 239 4.11 14.01 -11.42
N LEU A 240 3.54 15.19 -11.61
CA LEU A 240 3.19 16.09 -10.51
C LEU A 240 2.13 15.46 -9.59
N ALA A 241 1.12 14.80 -10.16
CA ALA A 241 0.10 14.10 -9.38
C ALA A 241 0.71 12.99 -8.51
N ILE A 242 1.56 12.13 -9.09
CA ILE A 242 2.24 11.05 -8.35
C ILE A 242 3.22 11.60 -7.31
N VAL A 243 3.98 12.67 -7.61
CA VAL A 243 4.89 13.31 -6.64
C VAL A 243 4.13 13.82 -5.42
N CYS A 244 2.95 14.42 -5.60
CA CYS A 244 2.11 14.81 -4.47
C CYS A 244 1.75 13.62 -3.56
N VAL A 245 1.45 12.45 -4.13
CA VAL A 245 1.15 11.25 -3.35
C VAL A 245 2.41 10.66 -2.72
N PHE A 246 3.58 10.77 -3.34
CA PHE A 246 4.85 10.39 -2.73
C PHE A 246 5.18 11.21 -1.48
N LEU A 247 4.83 12.50 -1.43
CA LEU A 247 4.96 13.30 -0.21
C LEU A 247 4.08 12.76 0.93
N VAL A 248 2.91 12.22 0.57
CA VAL A 248 2.04 11.54 1.53
C VAL A 248 2.64 10.22 2.00
N SER A 249 3.10 9.38 1.06
CA SER A 249 3.78 8.11 1.35
C SER A 249 4.96 8.30 2.31
N ALA A 250 5.78 9.31 2.07
CA ALA A 250 6.89 9.65 2.97
C ALA A 250 6.44 9.90 4.43
N THR A 251 5.23 10.48 4.64
CA THR A 251 4.71 10.68 6.00
C THR A 251 4.19 9.40 6.64
N GLU A 252 3.57 8.53 5.84
CA GLU A 252 3.15 7.19 6.26
C GLU A 252 4.36 6.38 6.72
N THR A 253 5.43 6.35 5.94
CA THR A 253 6.69 5.67 6.26
C THR A 253 7.35 6.18 7.54
N ILE A 254 7.34 7.50 7.77
CA ILE A 254 7.82 8.08 9.03
C ILE A 254 6.96 7.60 10.20
N GLY A 255 5.64 7.56 10.02
CA GLY A 255 4.69 7.06 11.00
C GLY A 255 4.96 5.60 11.36
N ASP A 256 5.10 4.74 10.36
CA ASP A 256 5.39 3.31 10.51
C ASP A 256 6.74 3.05 11.18
N THR A 257 7.78 3.76 10.73
CA THR A 257 9.13 3.65 11.32
C THR A 257 9.12 4.04 12.79
N SER A 258 8.41 5.12 13.13
CA SER A 258 8.25 5.58 14.52
C SER A 258 7.41 4.61 15.35
N ALA A 259 6.34 4.07 14.78
CA ALA A 259 5.47 3.08 15.44
C ALA A 259 6.21 1.77 15.70
N LEU A 260 7.06 1.32 14.78
CA LEU A 260 7.90 0.14 14.98
C LEU A 260 8.88 0.34 16.13
N CYS A 261 9.60 1.48 16.13
CA CYS A 261 10.57 1.78 17.18
C CYS A 261 9.91 1.88 18.57
N SER A 262 8.80 2.61 18.68
CA SER A 262 8.09 2.77 19.96
C SER A 262 7.35 1.50 20.38
N GLY A 263 6.64 0.86 19.44
CA GLY A 263 5.77 -0.28 19.73
C GLY A 263 6.51 -1.60 19.88
N ALA A 264 7.51 -1.89 19.05
CA ALA A 264 8.21 -3.15 19.06
C ALA A 264 9.58 -3.10 19.77
N LEU A 265 10.33 -2.00 19.62
CA LEU A 265 11.68 -1.85 20.18
C LEU A 265 11.71 -1.06 21.50
N GLY A 266 10.62 -0.40 21.91
CA GLY A 266 10.53 0.35 23.17
C GLY A 266 11.43 1.59 23.24
N ARG A 267 11.79 2.18 22.09
CA ARG A 267 12.63 3.38 22.00
C ARG A 267 12.09 4.37 20.95
N GLU A 268 12.60 5.57 21.02
CA GLU A 268 12.35 6.58 19.98
C GLU A 268 13.13 6.25 18.69
N VAL A 269 12.58 6.71 17.56
CA VAL A 269 13.18 6.57 16.24
C VAL A 269 14.29 7.60 16.05
N GLU A 270 15.39 7.19 15.44
CA GLU A 270 16.49 8.09 15.09
C GLU A 270 16.23 8.79 13.75
N GLN A 271 16.74 10.03 13.58
CA GLN A 271 16.62 10.76 12.31
C GLN A 271 17.21 10.00 11.11
N LYS A 272 18.29 9.25 11.34
CA LYS A 272 18.90 8.42 10.28
C LYS A 272 18.00 7.26 9.87
N GLU A 273 17.29 6.67 10.81
CA GLU A 273 16.35 5.58 10.56
C GLU A 273 15.15 6.09 9.76
N MET A 274 14.56 7.24 10.15
CA MET A 274 13.47 7.87 9.40
C MET A 274 13.90 8.22 7.97
N GLY A 275 15.03 8.92 7.83
CA GLY A 275 15.52 9.33 6.51
C GLY A 275 15.87 8.13 5.63
N GLY A 276 16.53 7.12 6.20
CA GLY A 276 16.88 5.89 5.49
C GLY A 276 15.66 5.09 5.05
N SER A 277 14.60 5.06 5.86
CA SER A 277 13.34 4.40 5.53
C SER A 277 12.65 5.06 4.34
N VAL A 278 12.47 6.38 4.37
CA VAL A 278 11.88 7.16 3.26
C VAL A 278 12.75 7.08 1.99
N ALA A 279 14.09 7.16 2.14
CA ALA A 279 14.99 7.00 1.00
C ALA A 279 14.83 5.60 0.34
N CYS A 280 14.65 4.56 1.15
CA CYS A 280 14.39 3.21 0.66
C CYS A 280 13.07 3.15 -0.10
N ASP A 281 11.99 3.67 0.46
CA ASP A 281 10.67 3.69 -0.20
C ASP A 281 10.75 4.35 -1.57
N GLY A 282 11.36 5.53 -1.66
CA GLY A 282 11.46 6.25 -2.92
C GLY A 282 12.33 5.54 -3.96
N PHE A 283 13.58 5.20 -3.62
CA PHE A 283 14.46 4.56 -4.60
C PHE A 283 13.99 3.16 -5.01
N LEU A 284 13.41 2.40 -4.09
CA LEU A 284 12.84 1.10 -4.40
C LEU A 284 11.49 1.21 -5.15
N SER A 285 10.74 2.29 -4.96
CA SER A 285 9.59 2.63 -5.82
C SER A 285 10.02 2.96 -7.25
N THR A 286 11.17 3.63 -7.44
CA THR A 286 11.78 3.79 -8.77
C THR A 286 12.08 2.43 -9.40
N LEU A 287 12.65 1.51 -8.63
CA LEU A 287 12.88 0.14 -9.09
C LEU A 287 11.55 -0.57 -9.40
N ALA A 288 10.54 -0.43 -8.54
CA ALA A 288 9.20 -0.98 -8.77
C ALA A 288 8.61 -0.49 -10.11
N GLY A 289 8.73 0.80 -10.40
CA GLY A 289 8.33 1.38 -11.69
C GLY A 289 9.05 0.74 -12.88
N LEU A 290 10.36 0.49 -12.80
CA LEU A 290 11.10 -0.22 -13.84
C LEU A 290 10.60 -1.66 -14.04
N PHE A 291 10.02 -2.29 -13.03
CA PHE A 291 9.36 -3.59 -13.13
C PHE A 291 7.85 -3.48 -13.43
N GLY A 292 7.35 -2.28 -13.79
CA GLY A 292 5.95 -2.03 -14.14
C GLY A 292 4.98 -2.08 -12.98
N CYS A 293 5.48 -2.05 -11.74
CA CYS A 293 4.69 -2.04 -10.53
C CYS A 293 4.39 -0.61 -10.05
N THR A 294 3.34 -0.46 -9.25
CA THR A 294 3.08 0.76 -8.49
C THR A 294 4.08 0.89 -7.33
N PRO A 295 4.19 2.08 -6.70
CA PRO A 295 5.15 2.32 -5.64
C PRO A 295 5.06 1.33 -4.48
N ILE A 296 6.20 1.05 -3.86
CA ILE A 296 6.29 0.26 -2.63
C ILE A 296 6.52 1.16 -1.43
N THR A 297 6.06 0.74 -0.26
CA THR A 297 6.22 1.45 1.02
C THR A 297 6.36 0.48 2.17
N SER A 298 6.64 0.99 3.36
CA SER A 298 6.56 0.23 4.60
C SER A 298 5.14 -0.31 4.84
N PHE A 299 5.04 -1.53 5.37
CA PHE A 299 3.75 -2.18 5.63
C PHE A 299 3.32 -2.01 7.08
N SER A 300 2.36 -1.11 7.36
CA SER A 300 1.82 -0.84 8.69
C SER A 300 1.27 -2.09 9.40
N GLN A 301 0.73 -3.05 8.64
CA GLN A 301 0.24 -4.33 9.17
C GLN A 301 1.37 -5.16 9.79
N ASN A 302 2.54 -5.17 9.14
CA ASN A 302 3.72 -5.87 9.64
C ASN A 302 4.36 -5.13 10.83
N VAL A 303 4.28 -3.81 10.85
CA VAL A 303 4.64 -2.99 12.03
C VAL A 303 3.77 -3.37 13.22
N GLY A 304 2.45 -3.46 13.03
CA GLY A 304 1.50 -3.93 14.03
C GLY A 304 1.80 -5.36 14.50
N LEU A 305 2.11 -6.27 13.57
CA LEU A 305 2.49 -7.65 13.88
C LEU A 305 3.77 -7.70 14.73
N ALA A 306 4.80 -6.95 14.36
CA ALA A 306 6.04 -6.85 15.13
C ALA A 306 5.81 -6.27 16.53
N ALA A 307 4.94 -5.28 16.67
CA ALA A 307 4.59 -4.69 17.97
C ALA A 307 3.89 -5.69 18.91
N ILE A 308 3.03 -6.58 18.36
CA ILE A 308 2.31 -7.60 19.12
C ILE A 308 3.18 -8.81 19.41
N SER A 309 3.85 -9.36 18.40
CA SER A 309 4.67 -10.57 18.50
C SER A 309 6.04 -10.33 19.16
N LYS A 310 6.50 -9.08 19.16
CA LYS A 310 7.85 -8.67 19.56
C LYS A 310 8.97 -9.34 18.74
N VAL A 311 8.64 -9.97 17.63
CA VAL A 311 9.62 -10.54 16.69
C VAL A 311 10.23 -9.39 15.88
N VAL A 312 11.43 -9.00 16.24
CA VAL A 312 12.14 -7.84 15.67
C VAL A 312 13.50 -8.21 15.05
N ASN A 313 13.88 -9.49 15.08
CA ASN A 313 15.17 -9.91 14.58
C ASN A 313 15.28 -9.75 13.06
N ARG A 314 16.31 -8.99 12.62
CA ARG A 314 16.54 -8.69 11.19
C ARG A 314 16.77 -9.94 10.34
N PHE A 315 17.42 -10.96 10.88
CA PHE A 315 17.67 -12.22 10.16
C PHE A 315 16.34 -12.98 9.92
N VAL A 316 15.41 -12.94 10.88
CA VAL A 316 14.06 -13.49 10.72
C VAL A 316 13.31 -12.81 9.59
N ILE A 317 13.29 -11.48 9.57
CA ILE A 317 12.60 -10.74 8.50
C ILE A 317 13.30 -10.95 7.15
N ALA A 318 14.63 -11.06 7.12
CA ALA A 318 15.38 -11.37 5.90
C ALA A 318 15.00 -12.74 5.31
N THR A 319 14.73 -13.76 6.14
CA THR A 319 14.23 -15.05 5.63
C THR A 319 12.86 -14.90 4.96
N GLY A 320 11.97 -14.06 5.51
CA GLY A 320 10.69 -13.70 4.87
C GLY A 320 10.90 -13.01 3.52
N ALA A 321 11.78 -12.01 3.46
CA ALA A 321 12.10 -11.31 2.22
C ALA A 321 12.64 -12.26 1.13
N LEU A 322 13.50 -13.20 1.51
CA LEU A 322 13.99 -14.23 0.59
C LEU A 322 12.86 -15.17 0.11
N ILE A 323 11.93 -15.55 0.99
CA ILE A 323 10.75 -16.35 0.61
C ILE A 323 9.91 -15.60 -0.42
N MET A 324 9.72 -14.28 -0.25
CA MET A 324 8.99 -13.45 -1.23
C MET A 324 9.70 -13.42 -2.59
N ILE A 325 11.01 -13.19 -2.60
CA ILE A 325 11.81 -13.20 -3.84
C ILE A 325 11.70 -14.54 -4.53
N LEU A 326 11.91 -15.63 -3.79
CA LEU A 326 11.79 -16.99 -4.34
C LEU A 326 10.38 -17.25 -4.87
N GLY A 327 9.33 -16.88 -4.12
CA GLY A 327 7.93 -17.01 -4.59
C GLY A 327 7.68 -16.26 -5.88
N GLY A 328 8.27 -15.07 -6.04
CA GLY A 328 8.18 -14.27 -7.26
C GLY A 328 8.95 -14.84 -8.45
N LEU A 329 9.85 -15.81 -8.27
CA LEU A 329 10.53 -16.50 -9.37
C LEU A 329 9.72 -17.67 -9.95
N PHE A 330 8.61 -18.05 -9.32
CA PHE A 330 7.74 -19.12 -9.80
C PHE A 330 6.49 -18.55 -10.48
N PRO A 331 6.40 -18.51 -11.84
CA PRO A 331 5.24 -18.00 -12.58
C PRO A 331 3.91 -18.63 -12.19
N VAL A 332 3.92 -19.89 -11.79
CA VAL A 332 2.73 -20.60 -11.30
C VAL A 332 2.04 -19.84 -10.18
N VAL A 333 2.81 -19.23 -9.25
CA VAL A 333 2.23 -18.43 -8.16
C VAL A 333 1.48 -17.22 -8.73
N GLY A 334 2.10 -16.47 -9.63
CA GLY A 334 1.47 -15.32 -10.30
C GLY A 334 0.20 -15.75 -11.07
N THR A 335 0.29 -16.80 -11.87
CA THR A 335 -0.83 -17.29 -12.68
C THR A 335 -2.01 -17.77 -11.81
N VAL A 336 -1.76 -18.50 -10.72
CA VAL A 336 -2.84 -18.89 -9.79
C VAL A 336 -3.48 -17.66 -9.18
N LEU A 337 -2.71 -16.63 -8.85
CA LEU A 337 -3.25 -15.41 -8.25
C LEU A 337 -4.09 -14.57 -9.24
N THR A 338 -3.82 -14.65 -10.55
CA THR A 338 -4.67 -13.98 -11.55
C THR A 338 -6.02 -14.68 -11.75
N THR A 339 -6.17 -15.94 -11.33
CA THR A 339 -7.45 -16.64 -11.38
C THR A 339 -8.40 -16.27 -10.24
N ILE A 340 -7.95 -15.48 -9.27
CA ILE A 340 -8.80 -15.07 -8.13
C ILE A 340 -9.89 -14.13 -8.64
N PRO A 341 -11.20 -14.49 -8.47
CA PRO A 341 -12.30 -13.66 -8.90
C PRO A 341 -12.35 -12.31 -8.15
N GLN A 342 -12.79 -11.26 -8.85
CA GLN A 342 -12.90 -9.91 -8.28
C GLN A 342 -13.72 -9.85 -6.97
N PRO A 343 -14.86 -10.55 -6.79
CA PRO A 343 -15.62 -10.52 -5.55
C PRO A 343 -14.84 -11.04 -4.34
N VAL A 344 -13.93 -12.00 -4.54
CA VAL A 344 -13.03 -12.48 -3.46
C VAL A 344 -12.09 -11.36 -3.03
N LEU A 345 -11.45 -10.69 -4.00
CA LEU A 345 -10.59 -9.53 -3.71
C LEU A 345 -11.39 -8.40 -3.05
N GLY A 346 -12.61 -8.14 -3.53
CA GLY A 346 -13.51 -7.13 -2.98
C GLY A 346 -13.88 -7.40 -1.51
N GLY A 347 -14.22 -8.65 -1.16
CA GLY A 347 -14.47 -9.03 0.22
C GLY A 347 -13.27 -8.81 1.15
N CYS A 348 -12.06 -9.11 0.67
CA CYS A 348 -10.81 -8.84 1.37
C CYS A 348 -10.52 -7.34 1.51
N THR A 349 -10.65 -6.59 0.40
CA THR A 349 -10.24 -5.17 0.35
C THR A 349 -11.16 -4.26 1.14
N ILE A 350 -12.46 -4.53 1.22
CA ILE A 350 -13.38 -3.77 2.08
C ILE A 350 -12.87 -3.79 3.54
N MET A 351 -12.47 -4.95 4.05
CA MET A 351 -11.90 -5.06 5.40
C MET A 351 -10.59 -4.28 5.55
N MET A 352 -9.71 -4.37 4.53
CA MET A 352 -8.40 -3.70 4.55
C MET A 352 -8.56 -2.19 4.46
N PHE A 353 -9.39 -1.68 3.55
CA PHE A 353 -9.61 -0.24 3.36
C PHE A 353 -10.29 0.40 4.58
N GLY A 354 -11.24 -0.31 5.19
CA GLY A 354 -11.81 0.08 6.48
C GLY A 354 -10.74 0.19 7.57
N SER A 355 -9.76 -0.70 7.59
CA SER A 355 -8.65 -0.64 8.55
C SER A 355 -7.72 0.56 8.31
N ILE A 356 -7.44 0.92 7.04
CA ILE A 356 -6.66 2.12 6.70
C ILE A 356 -7.41 3.38 7.15
N LEU A 357 -8.72 3.48 6.85
CA LEU A 357 -9.56 4.59 7.28
C LEU A 357 -9.51 4.75 8.81
N PHE A 358 -9.64 3.65 9.54
CA PHE A 358 -9.64 3.66 11.00
C PHE A 358 -8.25 3.97 11.59
N ALA A 359 -7.17 3.60 10.92
CA ALA A 359 -5.82 4.01 11.29
C ALA A 359 -5.67 5.54 11.24
N GLY A 360 -6.20 6.20 10.20
CA GLY A 360 -6.27 7.65 10.11
C GLY A 360 -7.03 8.30 11.29
N PHE A 361 -8.20 7.76 11.64
CA PHE A 361 -8.94 8.22 12.83
C PHE A 361 -8.15 7.99 14.14
N GLY A 362 -7.47 6.88 14.26
CA GLY A 362 -6.61 6.61 15.42
C GLY A 362 -5.45 7.60 15.54
N MET A 363 -4.85 8.02 14.41
CA MET A 363 -3.84 9.08 14.38
C MET A 363 -4.44 10.44 14.78
N MET A 364 -5.64 10.77 14.29
CA MET A 364 -6.36 12.01 14.69
C MET A 364 -6.63 12.05 16.19
N ALA A 365 -7.10 10.94 16.76
CA ALA A 365 -7.37 10.84 18.20
C ALA A 365 -6.11 11.08 19.04
N LYS A 366 -4.94 10.59 18.60
CA LYS A 366 -3.65 10.85 19.25
C LYS A 366 -3.19 12.31 19.14
N THR A 367 -3.49 12.96 18.02
CA THR A 367 -3.13 14.36 17.77
C THR A 367 -3.99 15.34 18.59
N GLY A 368 -5.17 14.91 18.99
CA GLY A 368 -6.15 15.69 19.75
C GLY A 368 -7.07 16.54 18.86
N PHE A 369 -8.27 16.82 19.37
CA PHE A 369 -9.33 17.55 18.68
C PHE A 369 -9.36 19.02 19.10
N SER A 370 -8.21 19.73 19.00
CA SER A 370 -8.24 21.18 19.15
C SER A 370 -9.07 21.83 18.05
N GLN A 371 -9.63 23.03 18.30
CA GLN A 371 -10.41 23.74 17.30
C GLN A 371 -9.64 23.95 15.98
N ARG A 372 -8.33 24.23 16.09
CA ARG A 372 -7.44 24.34 14.95
C ARG A 372 -7.35 23.03 14.15
N ASN A 373 -7.10 21.92 14.83
CA ASN A 373 -6.99 20.60 14.19
C ASN A 373 -8.32 20.20 13.54
N MET A 374 -9.45 20.46 14.20
CA MET A 374 -10.78 20.21 13.62
C MET A 374 -11.01 20.97 12.32
N ILE A 375 -10.62 22.25 12.24
CA ILE A 375 -10.72 23.04 11.01
C ILE A 375 -9.85 22.46 9.90
N ILE A 376 -8.59 22.10 10.21
CA ILE A 376 -7.67 21.48 9.22
C ILE A 376 -8.30 20.20 8.66
N VAL A 377 -8.73 19.31 9.54
CA VAL A 377 -9.27 18.00 9.16
C VAL A 377 -10.58 18.16 8.38
N SER A 378 -11.55 18.87 8.95
CA SER A 378 -12.89 18.97 8.37
C SER A 378 -12.88 19.66 7.01
N LEU A 379 -12.18 20.80 6.89
CA LEU A 379 -12.14 21.55 5.63
C LEU A 379 -11.36 20.78 4.55
N SER A 380 -10.21 20.17 4.92
CA SER A 380 -9.41 19.41 3.95
C SER A 380 -10.16 18.18 3.43
N LEU A 381 -10.82 17.42 4.31
CA LEU A 381 -11.61 16.26 3.89
C LEU A 381 -12.84 16.68 3.09
N SER A 382 -13.59 17.72 3.52
CA SER A 382 -14.79 18.17 2.82
C SER A 382 -14.47 18.66 1.41
N VAL A 383 -13.43 19.48 1.25
CA VAL A 383 -13.01 19.98 -0.06
C VAL A 383 -12.42 18.86 -0.90
N GLY A 384 -11.48 18.06 -0.35
CA GLY A 384 -10.81 17.02 -1.12
C GLY A 384 -11.76 15.93 -1.60
N LEU A 385 -12.59 15.39 -0.71
CA LEU A 385 -13.56 14.34 -1.06
C LEU A 385 -14.75 14.91 -1.84
N GLY A 386 -15.26 16.07 -1.45
CA GLY A 386 -16.43 16.67 -2.09
C GLY A 386 -16.15 17.15 -3.51
N PHE A 387 -15.04 17.85 -3.72
CA PHE A 387 -14.70 18.40 -5.03
C PHE A 387 -14.37 17.36 -6.07
N THR A 388 -13.73 16.27 -5.67
CA THR A 388 -13.44 15.15 -6.60
C THR A 388 -14.68 14.34 -6.96
N GLN A 389 -15.76 14.38 -6.16
CA GLN A 389 -17.02 13.75 -6.51
C GLN A 389 -17.89 14.64 -7.43
N ALA A 390 -17.63 15.95 -7.48
CA ALA A 390 -18.38 16.89 -8.29
C ALA A 390 -17.78 16.95 -9.72
N THR A 391 -18.34 16.14 -10.61
CA THR A 391 -17.91 16.08 -12.02
C THR A 391 -17.99 17.45 -12.69
N GLY A 392 -16.90 17.84 -13.37
CA GLY A 392 -16.84 19.11 -14.09
C GLY A 392 -16.47 20.34 -13.25
N LEU A 393 -16.34 20.23 -11.92
CA LEU A 393 -15.97 21.36 -11.07
C LEU A 393 -14.65 22.01 -11.49
N PHE A 394 -13.69 21.20 -11.93
CA PHE A 394 -12.37 21.66 -12.39
C PHE A 394 -12.30 21.94 -13.89
N ALA A 395 -13.41 21.90 -14.64
CA ALA A 395 -13.43 22.05 -16.09
C ALA A 395 -12.86 23.38 -16.62
N ILE A 396 -12.93 24.44 -15.81
CA ILE A 396 -12.38 25.78 -16.14
C ILE A 396 -10.85 25.86 -16.01
N PHE A 397 -10.23 24.89 -15.33
CA PHE A 397 -8.79 24.91 -15.08
C PHE A 397 -8.01 24.20 -16.19
N PRO A 398 -6.70 24.51 -16.36
CA PRO A 398 -5.83 23.77 -17.29
C PRO A 398 -5.82 22.25 -17.04
N LYS A 399 -5.59 21.45 -18.07
CA LYS A 399 -5.54 19.98 -17.95
C LYS A 399 -4.66 19.48 -16.81
N ILE A 400 -3.50 20.09 -16.60
CA ILE A 400 -2.60 19.76 -15.49
C ILE A 400 -3.29 19.84 -14.12
N VAL A 401 -4.08 20.89 -13.88
CA VAL A 401 -4.84 21.07 -12.64
C VAL A 401 -5.96 20.03 -12.54
N GLN A 402 -6.62 19.73 -13.65
CA GLN A 402 -7.66 18.70 -13.69
C GLN A 402 -7.09 17.33 -13.31
N THR A 403 -6.01 16.88 -13.96
CA THR A 403 -5.39 15.58 -13.66
C THR A 403 -4.86 15.49 -12.22
N VAL A 404 -4.24 16.56 -11.71
CA VAL A 404 -3.67 16.55 -10.35
C VAL A 404 -4.76 16.58 -9.27
N PHE A 405 -5.86 17.31 -9.48
CA PHE A 405 -6.82 17.61 -8.41
C PHE A 405 -8.23 17.05 -8.63
N ALA A 406 -8.71 16.94 -9.87
CA ALA A 406 -10.06 16.43 -10.10
C ALA A 406 -10.15 14.91 -9.90
N GLU A 407 -9.08 14.18 -10.20
CA GLU A 407 -9.03 12.72 -10.12
C GLU A 407 -8.34 12.21 -8.84
N ASN A 408 -7.75 13.11 -8.04
CA ASN A 408 -6.93 12.73 -6.89
C ASN A 408 -7.34 13.51 -5.62
N CYS A 409 -8.33 12.99 -4.91
CA CYS A 409 -8.79 13.59 -3.65
C CYS A 409 -7.67 13.67 -2.60
N VAL A 410 -6.75 12.71 -2.59
CA VAL A 410 -5.63 12.65 -1.63
C VAL A 410 -4.68 13.83 -1.81
N ALA A 411 -4.37 14.21 -3.07
CA ALA A 411 -3.56 15.39 -3.36
C ALA A 411 -4.23 16.69 -2.92
N VAL A 412 -5.54 16.81 -3.14
CA VAL A 412 -6.32 18.01 -2.70
C VAL A 412 -6.30 18.11 -1.17
N VAL A 413 -6.62 16.99 -0.49
CA VAL A 413 -6.58 16.93 0.99
C VAL A 413 -5.21 17.28 1.53
N PHE A 414 -4.15 16.70 0.97
CA PHE A 414 -2.78 16.96 1.40
C PHE A 414 -2.41 18.44 1.26
N LEU A 415 -2.58 19.01 0.08
CA LEU A 415 -2.24 20.43 -0.15
C LEU A 415 -3.02 21.36 0.75
N LEU A 416 -4.34 21.13 0.87
CA LEU A 416 -5.19 22.00 1.72
C LEU A 416 -4.83 21.84 3.19
N ALA A 417 -4.56 20.61 3.67
CA ALA A 417 -4.13 20.38 5.04
C ALA A 417 -2.80 21.07 5.37
N VAL A 418 -1.82 21.01 4.44
CA VAL A 418 -0.54 21.71 4.58
C VAL A 418 -0.73 23.23 4.59
N VAL A 419 -1.49 23.77 3.64
CA VAL A 419 -1.77 25.21 3.56
C VAL A 419 -2.48 25.71 4.83
N LEU A 420 -3.52 25.03 5.27
CA LEU A 420 -4.23 25.38 6.50
C LEU A 420 -3.33 25.28 7.72
N ASN A 421 -2.48 24.26 7.78
CA ASN A 421 -1.53 24.13 8.87
C ASN A 421 -0.50 25.27 8.92
N LEU A 422 -0.12 25.82 7.77
CA LEU A 422 0.83 26.95 7.70
C LEU A 422 0.16 28.29 7.99
N VAL A 423 -1.10 28.48 7.53
CA VAL A 423 -1.82 29.77 7.60
C VAL A 423 -2.55 29.95 8.92
N LEU A 424 -3.13 28.88 9.48
CA LEU A 424 -3.90 28.99 10.72
C LEU A 424 -2.98 29.27 11.92
N PRO A 425 -3.36 30.22 12.81
CA PRO A 425 -2.62 30.52 14.02
C PRO A 425 -2.52 29.28 14.92
N LYS A 426 -1.43 29.19 15.68
CA LYS A 426 -1.17 28.01 16.56
C LYS A 426 -2.20 27.90 17.70
N GLU A 427 -2.71 29.03 18.17
CA GLU A 427 -3.75 29.12 19.19
C GLU A 427 -4.97 29.83 18.61
N ILE A 428 -6.03 29.07 18.30
CA ILE A 428 -7.36 29.61 17.95
C ILE A 428 -8.20 29.73 19.22
N GLU A 429 -7.83 29.03 20.31
CA GLU A 429 -8.52 29.03 21.58
C GLU A 429 -7.91 30.09 22.51
N LYS A 430 -8.60 31.21 22.63
CA LYS A 430 -8.80 32.05 23.82
C LYS A 430 -9.19 33.46 23.41
N LYS A 431 -10.39 33.62 22.92
CA LYS A 431 -11.15 34.86 23.05
C LYS A 431 -12.63 34.46 23.20
N ALA A 432 -12.96 33.99 24.38
CA ALA A 432 -14.30 33.98 24.90
C ALA A 432 -14.22 34.37 26.38
#